data_b881c15a539e5e6d9d83f2d3eeaf64d5
#
_entry.id   b881c15a539e5e6d9d83f2d3eeaf64d5
#
_cell.length_a   1.000
_cell.length_b   1.000
_cell.length_c   1.000
_cell.angle_alpha   90.00
_cell.angle_beta   90.00
_cell.angle_gamma   90.00
#
_symmetry.space_group_name_H-M   'P 1'
#
loop_
_entity.id
_entity.type
_entity.pdbx_description
1 polymer ?
#
loop_
_entity_poly.entity_id
_entity_poly.type
_entity_poly.pdbx_seq_one_letter_code
_entity_poly.pdbx_strand_id
1 'polypeptide(L)'
;FSARDLHARLAAAKESVIHPLLMRATDVDGVVHLHHAINEVALFRQTHQAARLRILIDERERMAELIADGILVATPAGSTAYNLSAQGPILPINAALLALTPISAFRPRRWRGALLPNTAFVVIEVLEGEKRPVAAVADHDEARDVRRVEVISDKTISMRMLFDPGHSLEERILREQFGY
;
A
#
# COMPACT_ATOMS: atom_id res chain seq x y z
N PHE A 1 -22.13 -6.07 -14.93
CA PHE A 1 -22.36 -4.63 -15.10
C PHE A 1 -23.42 -4.43 -16.21
N SER A 2 -24.40 -3.58 -15.95
CA SER A 2 -25.46 -3.24 -16.93
C SER A 2 -25.42 -1.72 -17.17
N ALA A 3 -25.57 -1.31 -18.43
CA ALA A 3 -25.75 0.10 -18.80
C ALA A 3 -27.19 0.60 -18.53
N ARG A 4 -28.08 -0.31 -18.03
CA ARG A 4 -29.47 0.05 -17.75
C ARG A 4 -29.50 1.13 -16.66
N ASP A 5 -30.27 2.18 -16.88
CA ASP A 5 -30.47 3.31 -15.97
C ASP A 5 -29.17 4.06 -15.55
N LEU A 6 -28.14 4.05 -16.41
CA LEU A 6 -26.84 4.64 -16.12
C LEU A 6 -26.93 6.10 -15.67
N HIS A 7 -27.75 6.93 -16.35
CA HIS A 7 -27.92 8.35 -15.98
C HIS A 7 -28.50 8.52 -14.58
N ALA A 8 -29.54 7.73 -14.23
CA ALA A 8 -30.16 7.79 -12.91
C ALA A 8 -29.17 7.31 -11.83
N ARG A 9 -28.41 6.25 -12.10
CA ARG A 9 -27.38 5.72 -11.20
C ARG A 9 -26.25 6.74 -10.96
N LEU A 10 -25.77 7.38 -12.03
CA LEU A 10 -24.73 8.42 -11.92
C LEU A 10 -25.25 9.64 -11.11
N ALA A 11 -26.50 10.06 -11.34
CA ALA A 11 -27.09 11.17 -10.59
C ALA A 11 -27.28 10.85 -9.09
N ALA A 12 -27.49 9.58 -8.73
CA ALA A 12 -27.66 9.12 -7.35
C ALA A 12 -26.37 8.62 -6.70
N ALA A 13 -25.26 8.54 -7.46
CA ALA A 13 -24.00 7.98 -6.97
C ALA A 13 -23.40 8.78 -5.83
N LYS A 14 -22.85 8.07 -4.85
CA LYS A 14 -22.02 8.68 -3.80
C LYS A 14 -20.59 8.78 -4.29
N GLU A 15 -19.98 9.94 -4.11
CA GLU A 15 -18.60 10.21 -4.49
C GLU A 15 -17.66 10.03 -3.31
N SER A 16 -16.50 9.44 -3.59
CA SER A 16 -15.33 9.45 -2.71
C SER A 16 -14.11 9.89 -3.49
N VAL A 17 -13.33 10.80 -2.92
CA VAL A 17 -12.08 11.26 -3.53
C VAL A 17 -10.93 10.49 -2.90
N ILE A 18 -10.09 9.90 -3.76
CA ILE A 18 -8.88 9.20 -3.35
C ILE A 18 -7.65 9.84 -3.99
N HIS A 19 -6.51 9.67 -3.32
CA HIS A 19 -5.21 10.09 -3.81
C HIS A 19 -4.31 8.88 -3.92
N PRO A 20 -3.59 8.68 -5.04
CA PRO A 20 -2.66 7.57 -5.18
C PRO A 20 -1.44 7.74 -4.27
N LEU A 21 -0.72 6.66 -4.06
CA LEU A 21 0.65 6.72 -3.56
C LEU A 21 1.58 7.01 -4.74
N LEU A 22 2.61 7.82 -4.48
CA LEU A 22 3.78 7.92 -5.34
C LEU A 22 4.87 7.05 -4.74
N MET A 23 5.36 6.08 -5.51
CA MET A 23 6.54 5.29 -5.23
C MET A 23 7.74 5.91 -5.95
N ARG A 24 8.81 6.17 -5.21
CA ARG A 24 10.13 6.47 -5.77
C ARG A 24 11.10 5.38 -5.32
N ALA A 25 11.38 4.43 -6.21
CA ALA A 25 12.29 3.34 -5.94
C ALA A 25 13.65 3.63 -6.59
N THR A 26 14.72 3.49 -5.82
CA THR A 26 16.10 3.56 -6.32
C THR A 26 16.71 2.17 -6.27
N ASP A 27 17.17 1.67 -7.40
CA ASP A 27 17.80 0.35 -7.50
C ASP A 27 19.30 0.40 -7.12
N VAL A 28 19.97 -0.76 -7.21
CA VAL A 28 21.39 -0.91 -6.87
C VAL A 28 22.30 -0.12 -7.80
N ASP A 29 21.89 0.11 -9.05
CA ASP A 29 22.64 0.88 -10.06
C ASP A 29 22.41 2.39 -9.91
N GLY A 30 21.53 2.81 -9.01
CA GLY A 30 21.16 4.20 -8.76
C GLY A 30 20.10 4.75 -9.70
N VAL A 31 19.48 3.90 -10.54
CA VAL A 31 18.35 4.30 -11.39
C VAL A 31 17.12 4.54 -10.52
N VAL A 32 16.38 5.59 -10.83
CA VAL A 32 15.17 5.97 -10.11
C VAL A 32 13.96 5.61 -10.94
N HIS A 33 13.06 4.82 -10.35
CA HIS A 33 11.78 4.40 -10.90
C HIS A 33 10.67 5.16 -10.17
N LEU A 34 9.76 5.80 -10.92
CA LEU A 34 8.64 6.58 -10.38
C LEU A 34 7.33 5.97 -10.89
N HIS A 35 6.48 5.50 -9.97
CA HIS A 35 5.19 4.90 -10.29
C HIS A 35 4.13 5.32 -9.28
N HIS A 36 2.86 5.34 -9.71
CA HIS A 36 1.73 5.58 -8.85
C HIS A 36 0.98 4.29 -8.54
N ALA A 37 0.47 4.18 -7.32
CA ALA A 37 -0.38 3.08 -6.90
C ALA A 37 -1.70 3.60 -6.32
N ILE A 38 -2.82 3.02 -6.75
CA ILE A 38 -4.15 3.28 -6.18
C ILE A 38 -4.32 2.46 -4.92
N ASN A 39 -3.88 1.19 -4.95
CA ASN A 39 -4.04 0.27 -3.83
C ASN A 39 -2.86 0.33 -2.87
N GLU A 40 -1.70 -0.17 -3.30
CA GLU A 40 -0.53 -0.29 -2.44
C GLU A 40 0.79 -0.21 -3.19
N VAL A 41 1.82 0.17 -2.43
CA VAL A 41 3.23 -0.06 -2.78
C VAL A 41 3.72 -1.19 -1.91
N ALA A 42 4.18 -2.29 -2.52
CA ALA A 42 4.64 -3.47 -1.84
C ALA A 42 6.10 -3.79 -2.19
N LEU A 43 6.88 -4.20 -1.20
CA LEU A 43 8.24 -4.70 -1.38
C LEU A 43 8.26 -6.20 -1.11
N PHE A 44 8.94 -6.96 -1.97
CA PHE A 44 9.05 -8.42 -1.87
C PHE A 44 10.48 -8.90 -2.00
N ARG A 45 10.85 -9.92 -1.22
CA ARG A 45 12.07 -10.67 -1.47
C ARG A 45 12.04 -11.31 -2.87
N GLN A 46 13.15 -11.24 -3.59
CA GLN A 46 13.28 -11.85 -4.91
C GLN A 46 13.81 -13.28 -4.87
N THR A 47 14.31 -13.72 -3.73
CA THR A 47 14.91 -15.06 -3.55
C THR A 47 14.27 -15.81 -2.39
N HIS A 48 14.76 -17.02 -2.09
CA HIS A 48 14.33 -17.80 -0.94
C HIS A 48 14.72 -17.19 0.42
N GLN A 49 15.68 -16.27 0.45
CA GLN A 49 16.07 -15.58 1.68
C GLN A 49 15.09 -14.47 2.03
N ALA A 50 14.74 -14.35 3.31
CA ALA A 50 13.89 -13.26 3.79
C ALA A 50 14.52 -11.89 3.52
N ALA A 51 13.72 -10.90 3.18
CA ALA A 51 14.17 -9.51 3.08
C ALA A 51 14.62 -9.00 4.47
N ARG A 52 15.60 -8.12 4.49
CA ARG A 52 16.01 -7.34 5.67
C ARG A 52 15.80 -5.88 5.34
N LEU A 53 14.91 -5.25 6.06
CA LEU A 53 14.42 -3.90 5.75
C LEU A 53 14.59 -3.01 6.97
N ARG A 54 14.97 -1.75 6.73
CA ARG A 54 14.92 -0.66 7.71
C ARG A 54 13.77 0.26 7.34
N ILE A 55 13.03 0.73 8.33
CA ILE A 55 11.85 1.57 8.13
C ILE A 55 12.06 2.92 8.81
N LEU A 56 11.92 3.98 8.02
CA LEU A 56 11.88 5.35 8.52
C LEU A 56 10.50 5.96 8.21
N ILE A 57 9.98 6.73 9.15
CA ILE A 57 8.76 7.53 8.97
C ILE A 57 9.09 8.97 9.31
N ASP A 58 8.84 9.89 8.37
CA ASP A 58 9.17 11.29 8.49
C ASP A 58 10.65 11.50 8.90
N GLU A 59 11.54 10.84 8.15
CA GLU A 59 13.01 10.85 8.32
C GLU A 59 13.52 10.26 9.65
N ARG A 60 12.63 9.74 10.51
CA ARG A 60 13.01 9.11 11.78
C ARG A 60 13.00 7.59 11.64
N GLU A 61 14.08 6.93 12.00
CA GLU A 61 14.11 5.48 12.10
C GLU A 61 13.08 5.01 13.13
N ARG A 62 12.12 4.19 12.66
CA ARG A 62 11.09 3.55 13.52
C ARG A 62 11.36 2.09 13.74
N MET A 63 12.06 1.46 12.80
CA MET A 63 12.46 0.06 12.91
C MET A 63 13.82 -0.12 12.22
N ALA A 64 14.83 -0.43 13.01
CA ALA A 64 16.19 -0.64 12.52
C ALA A 64 16.30 -1.89 11.65
N GLU A 65 15.51 -2.93 11.94
CA GLU A 65 15.49 -4.16 11.16
C GLU A 65 14.12 -4.86 11.22
N LEU A 66 13.54 -5.10 10.05
CA LEU A 66 12.44 -6.02 9.82
C LEU A 66 12.96 -7.18 8.97
N ILE A 67 12.78 -8.42 9.44
CA ILE A 67 13.03 -9.62 8.63
C ILE A 67 11.69 -10.24 8.28
N ALA A 68 11.35 -10.24 6.98
CA ALA A 68 10.04 -10.62 6.48
C ALA A 68 10.13 -11.13 5.02
N ASP A 69 9.04 -11.67 4.49
CA ASP A 69 8.93 -11.89 3.04
C ASP A 69 8.77 -10.56 2.28
N GLY A 70 8.24 -9.54 2.97
CA GLY A 70 8.05 -8.21 2.42
C GLY A 70 7.36 -7.26 3.39
N ILE A 71 6.97 -6.11 2.86
CA ILE A 71 6.18 -5.09 3.54
C ILE A 71 5.39 -4.31 2.50
N LEU A 72 4.23 -3.80 2.86
CA LEU A 72 3.45 -2.93 1.99
C LEU A 72 2.94 -1.68 2.70
N VAL A 73 2.75 -0.63 1.91
CA VAL A 73 2.05 0.61 2.29
C VAL A 73 0.77 0.68 1.49
N ALA A 74 -0.38 0.61 2.14
CA ALA A 74 -1.68 0.62 1.47
C ALA A 74 -2.47 1.89 1.75
N THR A 75 -3.20 2.34 0.73
CA THR A 75 -4.23 3.38 0.84
C THR A 75 -5.50 2.80 1.48
N PRO A 76 -6.45 3.64 1.88
CA PRO A 76 -7.79 3.16 2.25
C PRO A 76 -8.46 2.33 1.15
N ALA A 77 -8.32 2.73 -0.13
CA ALA A 77 -8.87 1.98 -1.26
C ALA A 77 -8.23 0.59 -1.40
N GLY A 78 -6.91 0.49 -1.19
CA GLY A 78 -6.15 -0.75 -1.23
C GLY A 78 -6.24 -1.60 0.05
N SER A 79 -6.85 -1.07 1.12
CA SER A 79 -6.90 -1.79 2.40
C SER A 79 -7.65 -3.13 2.33
N THR A 80 -8.56 -3.27 1.36
CA THR A 80 -9.32 -4.51 1.06
C THR A 80 -8.70 -5.34 -0.08
N ALA A 81 -7.56 -4.90 -0.64
CA ALA A 81 -6.81 -5.62 -1.66
C ALA A 81 -5.73 -6.52 -1.03
N TYR A 82 -4.49 -6.44 -1.49
CA TYR A 82 -3.41 -7.27 -0.96
C TYR A 82 -3.13 -7.05 0.53
N ASN A 83 -3.34 -5.82 1.02
CA ASN A 83 -3.24 -5.51 2.45
C ASN A 83 -4.10 -6.45 3.31
N LEU A 84 -5.35 -6.74 2.90
CA LEU A 84 -6.23 -7.66 3.62
C LEU A 84 -5.66 -9.09 3.62
N SER A 85 -5.15 -9.56 2.48
CA SER A 85 -4.50 -10.87 2.37
C SER A 85 -3.24 -10.98 3.25
N ALA A 86 -2.53 -9.87 3.44
CA ALA A 86 -1.40 -9.76 4.37
C ALA A 86 -1.84 -9.56 5.83
N GLN A 87 -3.14 -9.68 6.12
CA GLN A 87 -3.74 -9.48 7.45
C GLN A 87 -3.58 -8.04 7.98
N GLY A 88 -3.48 -7.07 7.09
CA GLY A 88 -3.50 -5.65 7.44
C GLY A 88 -4.91 -5.18 7.81
N PRO A 89 -5.02 -4.03 8.47
CA PRO A 89 -6.30 -3.45 8.87
C PRO A 89 -7.09 -2.97 7.65
N ILE A 90 -8.40 -3.11 7.70
CA ILE A 90 -9.30 -2.47 6.74
C ILE A 90 -9.50 -1.01 7.16
N LEU A 91 -9.32 -0.09 6.21
CA LEU A 91 -9.48 1.34 6.44
C LEU A 91 -10.76 1.87 5.75
N PRO A 92 -11.56 2.70 6.42
CA PRO A 92 -12.63 3.43 5.75
C PRO A 92 -12.07 4.26 4.59
N ILE A 93 -12.79 4.34 3.46
CA ILE A 93 -12.29 4.99 2.22
C ILE A 93 -11.87 6.46 2.45
N ASN A 94 -12.57 7.15 3.34
CA ASN A 94 -12.32 8.55 3.66
C ASN A 94 -11.36 8.74 4.85
N ALA A 95 -10.76 7.66 5.37
CA ALA A 95 -9.81 7.78 6.46
C ALA A 95 -8.53 8.49 5.99
N ALA A 96 -8.08 9.47 6.79
CA ALA A 96 -6.81 10.17 6.55
C ALA A 96 -5.61 9.32 7.05
N LEU A 97 -5.58 8.04 6.67
CA LEU A 97 -4.62 7.04 7.13
C LEU A 97 -4.01 6.25 5.97
N LEU A 98 -2.85 5.67 6.23
CA LEU A 98 -2.22 4.61 5.45
C LEU A 98 -2.00 3.40 6.36
N ALA A 99 -2.05 2.20 5.80
CA ALA A 99 -1.65 0.99 6.49
C ALA A 99 -0.21 0.61 6.08
N LEU A 100 0.66 0.41 7.06
CA LEU A 100 1.99 -0.17 6.86
C LEU A 100 1.93 -1.61 7.40
N THR A 101 1.96 -2.61 6.51
CA THR A 101 1.67 -4.00 6.84
C THR A 101 2.84 -4.91 6.43
N PRO A 102 3.44 -5.68 7.36
CA PRO A 102 4.46 -6.66 7.01
C PRO A 102 3.85 -7.89 6.35
N ILE A 103 4.61 -8.53 5.47
CA ILE A 103 4.24 -9.79 4.83
C ILE A 103 5.08 -10.89 5.45
N SER A 104 4.43 -11.82 6.17
CA SER A 104 5.08 -12.95 6.83
C SER A 104 6.29 -12.55 7.70
N ALA A 105 6.10 -11.61 8.64
CA ALA A 105 7.17 -11.13 9.50
C ALA A 105 7.79 -12.25 10.35
N PHE A 106 9.10 -12.44 10.22
CA PHE A 106 9.89 -13.36 11.03
C PHE A 106 10.44 -12.67 12.29
N ARG A 107 10.93 -11.45 12.15
CA ARG A 107 11.41 -10.59 13.27
C ARG A 107 11.07 -9.13 12.97
N PRO A 108 10.45 -8.40 13.90
CA PRO A 108 9.83 -8.88 15.17
C PRO A 108 8.55 -9.69 14.90
N ARG A 109 8.41 -10.88 15.49
CA ARG A 109 7.26 -11.79 15.23
C ARG A 109 5.90 -11.24 15.63
N ARG A 110 5.86 -10.35 16.62
CA ARG A 110 4.61 -9.79 17.14
C ARG A 110 4.20 -8.48 16.48
N TRP A 111 5.08 -7.90 15.67
CA TRP A 111 4.73 -6.67 14.95
C TRP A 111 3.76 -6.98 13.82
N ARG A 112 2.61 -6.32 13.86
CA ARG A 112 1.52 -6.52 12.90
C ARG A 112 1.38 -5.37 11.90
N GLY A 113 2.30 -4.40 11.97
CA GLY A 113 2.21 -3.19 11.17
C GLY A 113 1.86 -1.97 12.01
N ALA A 114 1.58 -0.88 11.31
CA ALA A 114 1.22 0.39 11.91
C ALA A 114 0.20 1.13 11.05
N LEU A 115 -0.63 1.95 11.69
CA LEU A 115 -1.42 2.97 11.03
C LEU A 115 -0.63 4.27 11.02
N LEU A 116 -0.55 4.91 9.86
CA LEU A 116 0.18 6.15 9.66
C LEU A 116 -0.79 7.24 9.18
N PRO A 117 -0.56 8.51 9.49
CA PRO A 117 -1.24 9.60 8.81
C PRO A 117 -1.03 9.52 7.30
N ASN A 118 -2.01 9.90 6.50
CA ASN A 118 -1.88 9.90 5.03
C ASN A 118 -0.92 10.99 4.50
N THR A 119 -0.32 11.77 5.39
CA THR A 119 0.75 12.73 5.10
C THR A 119 2.14 12.17 5.41
N ALA A 120 2.22 10.96 5.96
CA ALA A 120 3.49 10.35 6.35
C ALA A 120 4.38 10.12 5.12
N PHE A 121 5.66 10.44 5.28
CA PHE A 121 6.71 10.07 4.34
C PHE A 121 7.36 8.76 4.81
N VAL A 122 7.09 7.69 4.07
CA VAL A 122 7.59 6.35 4.40
C VAL A 122 8.83 6.06 3.57
N VAL A 123 9.91 5.68 4.24
CA VAL A 123 11.14 5.23 3.58
C VAL A 123 11.46 3.82 4.03
N ILE A 124 11.71 2.95 3.06
CA ILE A 124 12.10 1.56 3.29
C ILE A 124 13.47 1.36 2.64
N GLU A 125 14.48 1.02 3.44
CA GLU A 125 15.82 0.73 2.98
C GLU A 125 16.08 -0.78 3.03
N VAL A 126 16.64 -1.31 1.95
CA VAL A 126 17.00 -2.73 1.86
C VAL A 126 18.39 -2.93 2.44
N LEU A 127 18.47 -3.75 3.47
CA LEU A 127 19.72 -4.13 4.11
C LEU A 127 20.27 -5.41 3.45
N GLU A 128 21.56 -5.45 3.17
CA GLU A 128 22.22 -6.60 2.49
C GLU A 128 21.61 -6.93 1.11
N GLY A 129 21.28 -5.90 0.30
CA GLY A 129 20.59 -6.07 -1.00
C GLY A 129 21.27 -7.05 -1.96
N GLU A 130 22.60 -7.09 -2.03
CA GLU A 130 23.34 -8.04 -2.85
C GLU A 130 23.04 -9.50 -2.49
N LYS A 131 22.87 -9.79 -1.23
CA LYS A 131 22.55 -11.12 -0.71
C LYS A 131 21.07 -11.40 -0.67
N ARG A 132 20.26 -10.37 -0.46
CA ARG A 132 18.81 -10.42 -0.23
C ARG A 132 18.09 -9.40 -1.11
N PRO A 133 18.12 -9.60 -2.44
CA PRO A 133 17.51 -8.65 -3.36
C PRO A 133 16.01 -8.55 -3.15
N VAL A 134 15.51 -7.34 -3.34
CA VAL A 134 14.10 -6.97 -3.12
C VAL A 134 13.58 -6.26 -4.36
N ALA A 135 12.35 -6.58 -4.74
CA ALA A 135 11.59 -5.83 -5.73
C ALA A 135 10.55 -4.95 -5.03
N ALA A 136 10.27 -3.79 -5.63
CA ALA A 136 9.18 -2.91 -5.23
C ALA A 136 8.13 -2.85 -6.34
N VAL A 137 6.86 -2.90 -5.96
CA VAL A 137 5.73 -2.94 -6.89
C VAL A 137 4.73 -1.86 -6.48
N ALA A 138 4.36 -0.99 -7.42
CA ALA A 138 3.27 -0.04 -7.29
C ALA A 138 2.08 -0.56 -8.10
N ASP A 139 1.08 -1.15 -7.44
CA ASP A 139 -0.03 -1.91 -8.05
C ASP A 139 0.46 -3.01 -9.01
N HIS A 140 0.84 -2.66 -10.23
CA HIS A 140 1.32 -3.59 -11.28
C HIS A 140 2.68 -3.20 -11.88
N ASP A 141 3.23 -2.05 -11.51
CA ASP A 141 4.53 -1.57 -12.00
C ASP A 141 5.66 -2.02 -11.06
N GLU A 142 6.57 -2.86 -11.56
CA GLU A 142 7.65 -3.46 -10.78
C GLU A 142 9.00 -2.77 -11.04
N ALA A 143 9.72 -2.46 -9.97
CA ALA A 143 11.14 -2.12 -9.96
C ALA A 143 11.93 -3.19 -9.20
N ARG A 144 12.96 -3.76 -9.83
CA ARG A 144 13.76 -4.85 -9.24
C ARG A 144 15.05 -4.33 -8.61
N ASP A 145 15.63 -5.17 -7.76
CA ASP A 145 16.94 -4.94 -7.13
C ASP A 145 17.02 -3.56 -6.44
N VAL A 146 15.92 -3.17 -5.78
CA VAL A 146 15.83 -1.87 -5.14
C VAL A 146 16.67 -1.83 -3.86
N ARG A 147 17.34 -0.70 -3.62
CA ARG A 147 18.05 -0.43 -2.37
C ARG A 147 17.28 0.49 -1.43
N ARG A 148 16.41 1.35 -1.98
CA ARG A 148 15.64 2.34 -1.22
C ARG A 148 14.32 2.63 -1.93
N VAL A 149 13.24 2.63 -1.17
CA VAL A 149 11.91 2.97 -1.67
C VAL A 149 11.30 4.03 -0.77
N GLU A 150 10.83 5.10 -1.39
CA GLU A 150 10.14 6.22 -0.75
C GLU A 150 8.69 6.19 -1.20
N VAL A 151 7.77 6.33 -0.26
CA VAL A 151 6.34 6.29 -0.51
C VAL A 151 5.66 7.47 0.18
N ILE A 152 4.88 8.22 -0.59
CA ILE A 152 4.07 9.33 -0.09
C ILE A 152 2.71 9.33 -0.81
N SER A 153 1.66 9.83 -0.15
CA SER A 153 0.39 10.09 -0.84
C SER A 153 0.51 11.33 -1.73
N ASP A 154 0.31 11.17 -3.03
CA ASP A 154 0.36 12.27 -3.99
C ASP A 154 -0.96 13.05 -4.00
N LYS A 155 -0.98 14.16 -3.27
CA LYS A 155 -2.14 15.05 -3.17
C LYS A 155 -2.37 15.92 -4.42
N THR A 156 -1.43 15.93 -5.36
CA THR A 156 -1.58 16.67 -6.63
C THR A 156 -2.52 15.94 -7.59
N ILE A 157 -2.67 14.63 -7.41
CA ILE A 157 -3.58 13.78 -8.16
C ILE A 157 -4.79 13.44 -7.30
N SER A 158 -5.98 13.69 -7.81
CA SER A 158 -7.23 13.27 -7.18
C SER A 158 -8.07 12.46 -8.15
N MET A 159 -8.55 11.32 -7.70
CA MET A 159 -9.44 10.44 -8.46
C MET A 159 -10.79 10.37 -7.76
N ARG A 160 -11.85 10.59 -8.54
CA ARG A 160 -13.24 10.53 -8.06
C ARG A 160 -13.80 9.14 -8.32
N MET A 161 -14.09 8.42 -7.25
CA MET A 161 -14.76 7.13 -7.31
C MET A 161 -16.26 7.32 -7.06
N LEU A 162 -17.08 6.74 -7.93
CA LEU A 162 -18.53 6.79 -7.84
C LEU A 162 -19.06 5.42 -7.41
N PHE A 163 -19.89 5.39 -6.39
CA PHE A 163 -20.52 4.18 -5.87
C PHE A 163 -22.04 4.27 -5.99
N ASP A 164 -22.68 3.19 -6.45
CA ASP A 164 -24.12 3.09 -6.42
C ASP A 164 -24.66 3.22 -4.98
N PRO A 165 -25.85 3.81 -4.78
CA PRO A 165 -26.49 3.81 -3.47
C PRO A 165 -26.67 2.37 -2.93
N GLY A 166 -26.28 2.16 -1.67
CA GLY A 166 -26.32 0.82 -1.03
C GLY A 166 -25.17 -0.13 -1.42
N HIS A 167 -24.26 0.30 -2.32
CA HIS A 167 -23.05 -0.43 -2.69
C HIS A 167 -21.79 0.41 -2.39
N SER A 168 -21.86 1.25 -1.36
CA SER A 168 -20.71 2.02 -0.92
C SER A 168 -19.55 1.09 -0.50
N LEU A 169 -18.34 1.60 -0.56
CA LEU A 169 -17.18 0.82 -0.10
C LEU A 169 -17.32 0.44 1.37
N GLU A 170 -17.99 1.26 2.19
CA GLU A 170 -18.30 0.98 3.59
C GLU A 170 -19.15 -0.29 3.74
N GLU A 171 -20.19 -0.43 2.91
CA GLU A 171 -21.04 -1.64 2.90
C GLU A 171 -20.25 -2.86 2.42
N ARG A 172 -19.38 -2.69 1.44
CA ARG A 172 -18.46 -3.75 0.98
C ARG A 172 -17.49 -4.16 2.09
N ILE A 173 -16.91 -3.20 2.80
CA ILE A 173 -16.04 -3.44 3.95
C ILE A 173 -16.77 -4.24 5.03
N LEU A 174 -18.03 -3.88 5.36
CA LEU A 174 -18.83 -4.61 6.32
C LEU A 174 -19.09 -6.04 5.85
N ARG A 175 -19.41 -6.25 4.58
CA ARG A 175 -19.59 -7.59 4.02
C ARG A 175 -18.31 -8.43 4.10
N GLU A 176 -17.15 -7.86 3.82
CA GLU A 176 -15.87 -8.58 3.91
C GLU A 176 -15.47 -8.89 5.36
N GLN A 177 -15.87 -8.06 6.33
CA GLN A 177 -15.61 -8.31 7.75
C GLN A 177 -16.57 -9.33 8.39
N PHE A 178 -17.82 -9.38 7.95
CA PHE A 178 -18.87 -10.20 8.55
C PHE A 178 -19.44 -11.27 7.60
N GLY A 179 -19.09 -11.23 6.31
CA GLY A 179 -19.52 -12.19 5.31
C GLY A 179 -18.61 -13.43 5.26
N TYR A 180 -19.22 -14.60 5.21
CA TYR A 180 -18.58 -15.86 4.86
C TYR A 180 -18.69 -16.10 3.36
#